data_4bf7149ad94286da9e112ef49ce4b7bd
#
_entry.id   4bf7149ad94286da9e112ef49ce4b7bd
#
_cell.length_a   1.000
_cell.length_b   1.000
_cell.length_c   1.000
_cell.angle_alpha   90.00
_cell.angle_beta   90.00
_cell.angle_gamma   90.00
#
_symmetry.space_group_name_H-M   'P 1'
#
loop_
_entity.id
_entity.type
_entity.pdbx_description
1 polymer ?
#
loop_
_entity_poly.entity_id
_entity_poly.type
_entity_poly.pdbx_seq_one_letter_code
_entity_poly.pdbx_strand_id
1 'polypeptide(L)'
;MGMSQKTRLTQSALAVAVALVSSQAWSAGFQLNEFSSSGLGRAYSGEGAIADDAGNVSRNPALIMMFDRPTFSGGAIFVDPDVNVTGSSVIGNDASQDNIAPTAWVPNLHFVAPINDQFGWGASLTSNYGLATEFNNDFAAGSMGGTTDLETLNLNLSGAYRLNDHWSFGLGFDAVYARAKLERYAGDLPDIIGAQLPGMVKAGKLSPAQAAAIGQQAGGISRDTQIARLKGDEWGFGWNAGILYEVDKNNRYGLTYRSEVKVDFDGDYKSSLPSSLNPINSALGLGLPYGTGGSTIGGSLTLNLPEMWEISGYNRVAPKWAVHYSLAYTSWSQFQELKATKTSGGETLFYKDEGFKDSYRIALGTTYYHDDNWTFRTGIAFDDSPVPVSNRSISIPDQDRLWLSAGTTYAFNKDASVDVGVSYMHGQHVEFTEGPYTFKSEGKAWLYGANFNYRF
;
A
#
# COMPACT_ATOMS: atom_id res chain seq x y z
N MET A 1 29.84 -15.80 -17.11
CA MET A 1 30.51 -15.58 -15.83
C MET A 1 29.53 -15.96 -14.72
N GLY A 2 29.84 -16.99 -13.92
CA GLY A 2 28.94 -17.47 -12.88
C GLY A 2 28.93 -16.53 -11.69
N MET A 3 27.74 -16.06 -11.29
CA MET A 3 27.56 -15.30 -10.06
C MET A 3 28.06 -16.11 -8.86
N SER A 4 28.73 -15.43 -7.93
CA SER A 4 29.28 -16.08 -6.73
C SER A 4 28.17 -16.74 -5.89
N GLN A 5 28.49 -17.83 -5.20
CA GLN A 5 27.55 -18.54 -4.31
C GLN A 5 26.93 -17.63 -3.23
N LYS A 6 27.69 -16.62 -2.78
CA LYS A 6 27.20 -15.63 -1.79
C LYS A 6 26.12 -14.72 -2.41
N THR A 7 26.27 -14.31 -3.66
CA THR A 7 25.29 -13.49 -4.37
C THR A 7 23.99 -14.27 -4.62
N ARG A 8 24.11 -15.56 -4.90
CA ARG A 8 22.92 -16.44 -5.07
C ARG A 8 22.18 -16.70 -3.77
N LEU A 9 22.88 -16.84 -2.64
CA LEU A 9 22.28 -17.01 -1.31
C LEU A 9 21.56 -15.76 -0.83
N THR A 10 22.13 -14.56 -1.06
CA THR A 10 21.47 -13.30 -0.72
C THR A 10 20.26 -13.02 -1.59
N GLN A 11 20.33 -13.30 -2.88
CA GLN A 11 19.18 -13.19 -3.78
C GLN A 11 18.07 -14.20 -3.45
N SER A 12 18.45 -15.43 -3.06
CA SER A 12 17.47 -16.44 -2.63
C SER A 12 16.81 -16.11 -1.30
N ALA A 13 17.55 -15.56 -0.33
CA ALA A 13 17.01 -15.13 0.95
C ALA A 13 16.07 -13.92 0.78
N LEU A 14 16.42 -12.98 -0.09
CA LEU A 14 15.59 -11.84 -0.44
C LEU A 14 14.31 -12.27 -1.20
N ALA A 15 14.44 -13.21 -2.13
CA ALA A 15 13.31 -13.78 -2.86
C ALA A 15 12.36 -14.56 -1.95
N VAL A 16 12.89 -15.27 -0.94
CA VAL A 16 12.07 -15.95 0.08
C VAL A 16 11.40 -14.92 1.00
N ALA A 17 12.09 -13.86 1.41
CA ALA A 17 11.49 -12.79 2.21
C ALA A 17 10.37 -12.08 1.42
N VAL A 18 10.59 -11.78 0.14
CA VAL A 18 9.58 -11.17 -0.75
C VAL A 18 8.43 -12.13 -1.05
N ALA A 19 8.68 -13.43 -1.17
CA ALA A 19 7.62 -14.43 -1.37
C ALA A 19 6.71 -14.63 -0.13
N LEU A 20 7.16 -14.19 1.05
CA LEU A 20 6.36 -14.20 2.29
C LEU A 20 5.54 -12.91 2.48
N VAL A 21 5.81 -11.88 1.66
CA VAL A 21 5.11 -10.60 1.72
C VAL A 21 3.98 -10.63 0.69
N SER A 22 2.83 -11.12 1.08
CA SER A 22 1.60 -10.81 0.37
C SER A 22 1.02 -9.56 1.04
N SER A 23 1.30 -8.38 0.49
CA SER A 23 0.89 -7.12 1.09
C SER A 23 -0.45 -6.66 0.54
N GLN A 24 -1.34 -6.30 1.44
CA GLN A 24 -2.62 -5.69 1.09
C GLN A 24 -2.77 -4.38 1.82
N ALA A 25 -2.98 -3.30 1.08
CA ALA A 25 -3.26 -2.01 1.68
C ALA A 25 -4.70 -1.95 2.18
N TRP A 26 -4.84 -1.71 3.47
CA TRP A 26 -6.12 -1.40 4.12
C TRP A 26 -6.02 -0.13 4.94
N SER A 27 -5.14 0.77 4.58
CA SER A 27 -5.15 2.15 5.01
C SER A 27 -5.34 3.08 3.81
N ALA A 28 -5.33 4.38 3.99
CA ALA A 28 -5.59 5.35 2.93
C ALA A 28 -4.70 5.11 1.69
N GLY A 29 -5.31 5.02 0.53
CA GLY A 29 -4.64 4.65 -0.71
C GLY A 29 -4.13 3.21 -0.68
N PHE A 30 -2.82 3.03 -0.83
CA PHE A 30 -2.12 1.75 -0.69
C PHE A 30 -0.96 1.79 0.32
N GLN A 31 -1.02 2.71 1.28
CA GLN A 31 -0.10 2.76 2.41
C GLN A 31 -0.43 1.68 3.44
N LEU A 32 0.60 1.11 4.06
CA LEU A 32 0.50 0.15 5.16
C LEU A 32 0.98 0.77 6.46
N ASN A 33 0.26 0.50 7.56
CA ASN A 33 0.69 0.85 8.92
C ASN A 33 1.13 -0.36 9.73
N GLU A 34 1.12 -1.54 9.18
CA GLU A 34 1.25 -2.84 9.83
C GLU A 34 2.72 -3.18 10.15
N PHE A 35 3.41 -2.32 10.89
CA PHE A 35 4.83 -2.47 11.25
C PHE A 35 5.07 -3.01 12.67
N SER A 36 4.04 -3.17 13.50
CA SER A 36 4.12 -3.79 14.82
C SER A 36 2.75 -4.24 15.33
N SER A 37 2.72 -5.26 16.17
CA SER A 37 1.48 -5.75 16.79
C SER A 37 1.08 -4.95 18.01
N SER A 38 2.02 -4.35 18.73
CA SER A 38 1.73 -3.39 19.81
C SER A 38 1.05 -2.14 19.26
N GLY A 39 1.56 -1.61 18.14
CA GLY A 39 0.94 -0.50 17.41
C GLY A 39 -0.44 -0.84 16.92
N LEU A 40 -0.64 -2.04 16.36
CA LEU A 40 -1.95 -2.52 15.93
C LEU A 40 -2.98 -2.45 17.07
N GLY A 41 -2.59 -2.88 18.28
CA GLY A 41 -3.47 -2.90 19.46
C GLY A 41 -3.91 -1.52 19.94
N ARG A 42 -3.27 -0.43 19.52
CA ARG A 42 -3.62 0.96 19.85
C ARG A 42 -3.99 1.81 18.63
N ALA A 43 -4.36 1.17 17.52
CA ALA A 43 -4.66 1.82 16.24
C ALA A 43 -3.51 2.73 15.75
N TYR A 44 -2.27 2.37 16.04
CA TYR A 44 -1.05 3.14 15.71
C TYR A 44 -1.08 4.59 16.21
N SER A 45 -1.72 4.82 17.35
CA SER A 45 -1.73 6.13 18.00
C SER A 45 -0.42 6.37 18.75
N GLY A 46 0.16 7.56 18.60
CA GLY A 46 1.33 7.99 19.35
C GLY A 46 2.63 7.30 18.97
N GLU A 47 2.71 6.65 17.81
CA GLU A 47 3.84 5.80 17.41
C GLU A 47 5.18 6.52 17.42
N GLY A 48 5.23 7.80 17.07
CA GLY A 48 6.44 8.61 17.07
C GLY A 48 6.93 9.04 18.46
N ALA A 49 6.18 8.75 19.54
CA ALA A 49 6.50 9.13 20.91
C ALA A 49 6.56 7.93 21.88
N ILE A 50 6.29 6.71 21.42
CA ILE A 50 6.24 5.49 22.21
C ILE A 50 7.44 4.60 21.88
N ALA A 51 8.06 4.03 22.90
CA ALA A 51 9.19 3.12 22.78
C ALA A 51 8.97 1.84 23.59
N ASP A 52 7.83 1.19 23.41
CA ASP A 52 7.47 -0.06 24.10
C ASP A 52 8.31 -1.24 23.62
N ASP A 53 8.61 -1.25 22.32
CA ASP A 53 9.42 -2.27 21.65
C ASP A 53 10.22 -1.66 20.49
N ALA A 54 11.07 -2.44 19.85
CA ALA A 54 11.92 -1.96 18.76
C ALA A 54 11.13 -1.54 17.49
N GLY A 55 9.88 -1.92 17.36
CA GLY A 55 9.04 -1.60 16.19
C GLY A 55 8.80 -0.12 15.99
N ASN A 56 8.69 0.63 17.07
CA ASN A 56 8.44 2.07 17.03
C ASN A 56 9.57 2.87 16.35
N VAL A 57 10.78 2.34 16.35
CA VAL A 57 11.95 2.97 15.73
C VAL A 57 11.79 3.10 14.21
N SER A 58 11.07 2.19 13.58
CA SER A 58 10.77 2.28 12.15
C SER A 58 9.89 3.50 11.81
N ARG A 59 9.13 4.01 12.77
CA ARG A 59 8.33 5.22 12.62
C ARG A 59 9.10 6.48 12.99
N ASN A 60 9.82 6.46 14.12
CA ASN A 60 10.65 7.58 14.58
C ASN A 60 12.04 7.09 15.00
N PRO A 61 13.10 7.32 14.21
CA PRO A 61 14.43 6.87 14.52
C PRO A 61 15.01 7.54 15.78
N ALA A 62 14.50 8.71 16.21
CA ALA A 62 14.94 9.34 17.45
C ALA A 62 14.61 8.50 18.70
N LEU A 63 13.62 7.61 18.62
CA LEU A 63 13.26 6.69 19.71
C LEU A 63 14.34 5.67 20.03
N ILE A 64 15.34 5.47 19.18
CA ILE A 64 16.52 4.64 19.44
C ILE A 64 17.16 5.03 20.77
N MET A 65 17.20 6.33 21.08
CA MET A 65 17.83 6.85 22.29
C MET A 65 17.07 6.55 23.58
N MET A 66 15.88 5.98 23.51
CA MET A 66 15.11 5.53 24.67
C MET A 66 15.46 4.10 25.12
N PHE A 67 16.23 3.36 24.31
CA PHE A 67 16.64 2.00 24.61
C PHE A 67 18.01 2.00 25.31
N ASP A 68 18.10 1.26 26.40
CA ASP A 68 19.33 1.11 27.20
C ASP A 68 20.09 -0.18 26.88
N ARG A 69 19.47 -1.11 26.15
CA ARG A 69 20.03 -2.40 25.75
C ARG A 69 19.66 -2.73 24.31
N PRO A 70 20.45 -3.57 23.62
CA PRO A 70 20.02 -4.11 22.33
C PRO A 70 18.67 -4.80 22.44
N THR A 71 17.76 -4.47 21.55
CA THR A 71 16.36 -4.93 21.60
C THR A 71 15.92 -5.38 20.21
N PHE A 72 15.28 -6.54 20.17
CA PHE A 72 14.71 -7.14 18.97
C PHE A 72 13.19 -7.19 19.10
N SER A 73 12.50 -6.98 17.99
CA SER A 73 11.07 -7.25 17.83
C SER A 73 10.82 -7.89 16.48
N GLY A 74 10.05 -8.96 16.43
CA GLY A 74 9.71 -9.61 15.17
C GLY A 74 8.37 -10.31 15.23
N GLY A 75 7.64 -10.24 14.14
CA GLY A 75 6.33 -10.85 14.03
C GLY A 75 5.66 -10.62 12.69
N ALA A 76 4.36 -10.82 12.67
CA ALA A 76 3.54 -10.62 11.48
C ALA A 76 2.12 -10.20 11.85
N ILE A 77 1.49 -9.54 10.91
CA ILE A 77 0.07 -9.17 10.97
C ILE A 77 -0.66 -9.90 9.83
N PHE A 78 -1.71 -10.63 10.19
CA PHE A 78 -2.62 -11.23 9.24
C PHE A 78 -3.77 -10.26 8.94
N VAL A 79 -3.99 -9.96 7.67
CA VAL A 79 -5.05 -9.08 7.17
C VAL A 79 -6.11 -9.92 6.50
N ASP A 80 -7.34 -9.82 6.98
CA ASP A 80 -8.51 -10.53 6.46
C ASP A 80 -9.56 -9.51 5.98
N PRO A 81 -9.49 -9.11 4.69
CA PRO A 81 -10.40 -8.13 4.13
C PRO A 81 -11.69 -8.77 3.61
N ASP A 82 -12.76 -7.98 3.61
CA ASP A 82 -14.03 -8.26 2.97
C ASP A 82 -14.41 -7.03 2.14
N VAL A 83 -14.08 -7.07 0.85
CA VAL A 83 -14.30 -5.98 -0.10
C VAL A 83 -15.17 -6.46 -1.23
N ASN A 84 -16.26 -5.75 -1.46
CA ASN A 84 -17.27 -6.11 -2.42
C ASN A 84 -17.55 -4.94 -3.35
N VAL A 85 -17.76 -5.25 -4.62
CA VAL A 85 -18.14 -4.31 -5.66
C VAL A 85 -19.45 -4.77 -6.26
N THR A 86 -20.42 -3.85 -6.31
CA THR A 86 -21.69 -4.04 -7.01
C THR A 86 -21.77 -3.01 -8.12
N GLY A 87 -22.13 -3.42 -9.33
CA GLY A 87 -22.19 -2.46 -10.42
C GLY A 87 -22.90 -2.96 -11.67
N SER A 88 -23.00 -2.08 -12.64
CA SER A 88 -23.57 -2.37 -13.94
C SER A 88 -22.91 -1.56 -15.06
N SER A 89 -22.89 -2.11 -16.26
CA SER A 89 -22.43 -1.41 -17.44
C SER A 89 -23.52 -0.54 -18.06
N VAL A 90 -23.13 0.38 -18.94
CA VAL A 90 -24.07 1.23 -19.71
C VAL A 90 -24.99 0.43 -20.65
N ILE A 91 -24.66 -0.83 -20.94
CA ILE A 91 -25.49 -1.74 -21.72
C ILE A 91 -26.35 -2.64 -20.83
N GLY A 92 -26.34 -2.44 -19.51
CA GLY A 92 -27.21 -3.11 -18.56
C GLY A 92 -26.73 -4.45 -18.04
N ASN A 93 -25.49 -4.85 -18.32
CA ASN A 93 -24.91 -6.07 -17.78
C ASN A 93 -24.46 -5.88 -16.31
N ASP A 94 -24.64 -6.91 -15.51
CA ASP A 94 -24.12 -6.93 -14.14
C ASP A 94 -22.60 -6.94 -14.12
N ALA A 95 -22.02 -6.10 -13.26
CA ALA A 95 -20.60 -5.97 -13.04
C ALA A 95 -20.30 -5.99 -11.53
N SER A 96 -20.74 -7.05 -10.87
CA SER A 96 -20.60 -7.25 -9.42
C SER A 96 -19.68 -8.41 -9.12
N GLN A 97 -18.86 -8.26 -8.07
CA GLN A 97 -18.03 -9.34 -7.53
C GLN A 97 -17.74 -9.10 -6.05
N ASP A 98 -17.86 -10.16 -5.25
CA ASP A 98 -17.52 -10.17 -3.84
C ASP A 98 -16.09 -10.63 -3.63
N ASN A 99 -15.53 -10.29 -2.45
CA ASN A 99 -14.22 -10.75 -2.00
C ASN A 99 -13.09 -10.46 -3.01
N ILE A 100 -13.03 -9.24 -3.52
CA ILE A 100 -12.04 -8.84 -4.53
C ILE A 100 -10.63 -8.61 -3.95
N ALA A 101 -10.48 -8.61 -2.63
CA ALA A 101 -9.21 -8.45 -1.94
C ALA A 101 -8.84 -9.74 -1.22
N PRO A 102 -7.74 -10.42 -1.62
CA PRO A 102 -7.29 -11.64 -0.95
C PRO A 102 -6.73 -11.36 0.45
N THR A 103 -6.64 -12.38 1.30
CA THR A 103 -5.97 -12.31 2.62
C THR A 103 -4.47 -12.14 2.46
N ALA A 104 -3.81 -11.56 3.47
CA ALA A 104 -2.38 -11.30 3.42
C ALA A 104 -1.68 -11.42 4.77
N TRP A 105 -0.38 -11.73 4.72
CA TRP A 105 0.54 -11.66 5.84
C TRP A 105 1.51 -10.50 5.64
N VAL A 106 1.64 -9.64 6.64
CA VAL A 106 2.58 -8.51 6.64
C VAL A 106 3.63 -8.75 7.74
N PRO A 107 4.84 -9.22 7.40
CA PRO A 107 5.90 -9.45 8.36
C PRO A 107 6.56 -8.14 8.77
N ASN A 108 7.13 -8.12 9.98
CA ASN A 108 7.98 -7.03 10.45
C ASN A 108 9.13 -7.56 11.33
N LEU A 109 10.31 -6.96 11.18
CA LEU A 109 11.49 -7.24 11.98
C LEU A 109 12.17 -5.93 12.34
N HIS A 110 12.60 -5.81 13.60
CA HIS A 110 13.25 -4.60 14.11
C HIS A 110 14.36 -4.95 15.07
N PHE A 111 15.46 -4.21 14.97
CA PHE A 111 16.57 -4.30 15.90
C PHE A 111 17.09 -2.91 16.24
N VAL A 112 17.32 -2.67 17.51
CA VAL A 112 17.85 -1.40 18.04
C VAL A 112 19.02 -1.71 18.95
N ALA A 113 20.10 -0.95 18.82
CA ALA A 113 21.26 -1.07 19.70
C ALA A 113 21.79 0.30 20.12
N PRO A 114 21.85 0.60 21.42
CA PRO A 114 22.59 1.76 21.90
C PRO A 114 24.08 1.54 21.69
N ILE A 115 24.81 2.60 21.33
CA ILE A 115 26.26 2.61 21.25
C ILE A 115 26.84 3.18 22.57
N ASN A 116 26.27 4.30 23.01
CA ASN A 116 26.55 4.98 24.25
C ASN A 116 25.37 5.88 24.64
N ASP A 117 25.52 6.74 25.63
CA ASP A 117 24.46 7.63 26.11
C ASP A 117 24.00 8.68 25.08
N GLN A 118 24.79 8.91 24.02
CA GLN A 118 24.53 9.92 23.00
C GLN A 118 24.19 9.36 21.64
N PHE A 119 24.62 8.14 21.31
CA PHE A 119 24.45 7.54 20.00
C PHE A 119 23.86 6.14 20.08
N GLY A 120 23.04 5.82 19.09
CA GLY A 120 22.49 4.50 18.86
C GLY A 120 22.19 4.28 17.39
N TRP A 121 21.91 3.04 17.02
CA TRP A 121 21.51 2.65 15.67
C TRP A 121 20.37 1.64 15.69
N GLY A 122 19.69 1.51 14.57
CA GLY A 122 18.62 0.56 14.39
C GLY A 122 18.51 0.09 12.96
N ALA A 123 17.90 -1.06 12.79
CA ALA A 123 17.56 -1.63 11.50
C ALA A 123 16.15 -2.21 11.52
N SER A 124 15.41 -2.03 10.46
CA SER A 124 14.04 -2.53 10.33
C SER A 124 13.78 -3.13 8.96
N LEU A 125 12.91 -4.13 8.94
CA LEU A 125 12.34 -4.72 7.74
C LEU A 125 10.82 -4.60 7.85
N THR A 126 10.22 -3.79 7.00
CA THR A 126 8.78 -3.49 7.00
C THR A 126 8.22 -3.45 5.59
N SER A 127 6.90 -3.53 5.48
CA SER A 127 6.17 -3.23 4.25
C SER A 127 5.37 -1.96 4.48
N ASN A 128 5.71 -0.87 3.80
CA ASN A 128 5.06 0.42 3.98
C ASN A 128 3.98 0.71 2.95
N TYR A 129 3.98 -0.01 1.84
CA TYR A 129 3.02 0.09 0.76
C TYR A 129 2.69 -1.29 0.23
N GLY A 130 1.46 -1.49 -0.18
CA GLY A 130 1.01 -2.72 -0.78
C GLY A 130 -0.45 -2.62 -1.21
N LEU A 131 -0.82 -3.39 -2.21
CA LEU A 131 -2.17 -3.44 -2.74
C LEU A 131 -2.38 -4.78 -3.42
N ALA A 132 -3.52 -5.41 -3.21
CA ALA A 132 -3.95 -6.51 -4.06
C ALA A 132 -5.46 -6.49 -4.25
N THR A 133 -5.88 -6.49 -5.51
CA THR A 133 -7.26 -6.72 -5.92
C THR A 133 -7.28 -7.73 -7.06
N GLU A 134 -8.20 -8.68 -6.99
CA GLU A 134 -8.34 -9.75 -7.94
C GLU A 134 -9.79 -9.89 -8.36
N PHE A 135 -10.04 -9.75 -9.66
CA PHE A 135 -11.32 -10.03 -10.29
C PHE A 135 -11.22 -11.28 -11.15
N ASN A 136 -12.32 -11.96 -11.34
CA ASN A 136 -12.39 -13.09 -12.29
C ASN A 136 -11.99 -12.63 -13.69
N ASN A 137 -11.31 -13.49 -14.44
CA ASN A 137 -10.83 -13.13 -15.77
C ASN A 137 -11.96 -12.80 -16.76
N ASP A 138 -13.16 -13.33 -16.53
CA ASP A 138 -14.38 -13.09 -17.32
C ASP A 138 -15.30 -12.03 -16.71
N PHE A 139 -14.81 -11.30 -15.69
CA PHE A 139 -15.55 -10.22 -15.05
C PHE A 139 -16.01 -9.17 -16.07
N ALA A 140 -17.27 -8.75 -16.00
CA ALA A 140 -17.86 -7.83 -16.98
C ALA A 140 -17.08 -6.53 -17.12
N ALA A 141 -16.55 -5.99 -16.01
CA ALA A 141 -15.71 -4.79 -16.00
C ALA A 141 -14.21 -5.13 -15.96
N GLY A 142 -13.78 -6.20 -16.60
CA GLY A 142 -12.39 -6.65 -16.63
C GLY A 142 -11.41 -5.61 -17.18
N SER A 143 -11.86 -4.67 -17.99
CA SER A 143 -11.06 -3.54 -18.47
C SER A 143 -10.76 -2.49 -17.41
N MET A 144 -11.57 -2.40 -16.35
CA MET A 144 -11.38 -1.51 -15.20
C MET A 144 -10.75 -2.25 -14.01
N GLY A 145 -11.19 -3.48 -13.75
CA GLY A 145 -10.63 -4.41 -12.77
C GLY A 145 -9.67 -5.41 -13.40
N GLY A 146 -9.53 -6.56 -12.81
CA GLY A 146 -8.58 -7.59 -13.22
C GLY A 146 -7.67 -7.90 -12.04
N THR A 147 -6.37 -7.99 -12.24
CA THR A 147 -5.40 -8.10 -11.15
C THR A 147 -4.66 -6.78 -11.01
N THR A 148 -4.59 -6.27 -9.79
CA THR A 148 -3.70 -5.17 -9.41
C THR A 148 -2.96 -5.62 -8.16
N ASP A 149 -1.65 -5.76 -8.23
CA ASP A 149 -0.82 -6.27 -7.15
C ASP A 149 0.44 -5.41 -7.03
N LEU A 150 0.68 -4.90 -5.83
CA LEU A 150 1.87 -4.16 -5.45
C LEU A 150 2.37 -4.72 -4.13
N GLU A 151 3.57 -5.25 -4.12
CA GLU A 151 4.28 -5.69 -2.93
C GLU A 151 5.51 -4.83 -2.73
N THR A 152 5.74 -4.36 -1.51
CA THR A 152 6.97 -3.65 -1.16
C THR A 152 7.61 -4.23 0.08
N LEU A 153 8.93 -4.16 0.12
CA LEU A 153 9.74 -4.50 1.28
C LEU A 153 10.72 -3.35 1.52
N ASN A 154 10.64 -2.73 2.68
CA ASN A 154 11.51 -1.63 3.07
C ASN A 154 12.59 -2.12 4.04
N LEU A 155 13.85 -1.96 3.64
CA LEU A 155 15.01 -2.11 4.50
C LEU A 155 15.40 -0.72 5.00
N ASN A 156 15.29 -0.48 6.31
CA ASN A 156 15.69 0.78 6.94
C ASN A 156 16.92 0.56 7.82
N LEU A 157 17.89 1.43 7.66
CA LEU A 157 19.04 1.54 8.57
C LEU A 157 19.07 2.97 9.10
N SER A 158 19.04 3.12 10.42
CA SER A 158 18.96 4.42 11.06
C SER A 158 19.98 4.58 12.20
N GLY A 159 20.28 5.84 12.45
CA GLY A 159 21.10 6.28 13.58
C GLY A 159 20.39 7.39 14.34
N ALA A 160 20.74 7.54 15.61
CA ALA A 160 20.18 8.56 16.46
C ALA A 160 21.22 9.21 17.35
N TYR A 161 20.93 10.45 17.74
CA TYR A 161 21.76 11.27 18.61
C TYR A 161 20.91 11.92 19.70
N ARG A 162 21.34 11.76 20.95
CA ARG A 162 20.77 12.46 22.11
C ARG A 162 21.56 13.71 22.40
N LEU A 163 20.93 14.87 22.18
CA LEU A 163 21.53 16.17 22.46
C LEU A 163 21.63 16.46 23.97
N ASN A 164 20.54 16.18 24.69
CA ASN A 164 20.40 16.37 26.15
C ASN A 164 19.25 15.50 26.70
N ASP A 165 18.85 15.72 27.93
CA ASP A 165 17.76 14.96 28.59
C ASP A 165 16.38 15.15 27.93
N HIS A 166 16.21 16.16 27.08
CA HIS A 166 14.94 16.51 26.46
C HIS A 166 14.90 16.21 24.96
N TRP A 167 16.00 16.39 24.23
CA TRP A 167 16.03 16.33 22.78
C TRP A 167 16.83 15.16 22.24
N SER A 168 16.21 14.40 21.35
CA SER A 168 16.86 13.37 20.54
C SER A 168 16.47 13.54 19.06
N PHE A 169 17.40 13.17 18.19
CA PHE A 169 17.26 13.25 16.74
C PHE A 169 17.61 11.90 16.12
N GLY A 170 16.95 11.57 15.03
CA GLY A 170 17.26 10.37 14.27
C GLY A 170 17.21 10.62 12.78
N LEU A 171 17.99 9.83 12.06
CA LEU A 171 18.05 9.84 10.59
C LEU A 171 18.18 8.41 10.10
N GLY A 172 17.44 8.05 9.05
CA GLY A 172 17.47 6.73 8.46
C GLY A 172 17.53 6.76 6.94
N PHE A 173 18.06 5.68 6.39
CA PHE A 173 18.09 5.39 4.96
C PHE A 173 17.13 4.23 4.66
N ASP A 174 16.32 4.39 3.62
CA ASP A 174 15.35 3.41 3.15
C ASP A 174 15.78 2.84 1.80
N ALA A 175 15.84 1.51 1.70
CA ALA A 175 15.94 0.79 0.45
C ALA A 175 14.66 -0.02 0.25
N VAL A 176 13.84 0.35 -0.72
CA VAL A 176 12.55 -0.23 -0.99
C VAL A 176 12.63 -1.11 -2.23
N TYR A 177 12.45 -2.41 -2.04
CA TYR A 177 12.22 -3.33 -3.14
C TYR A 177 10.73 -3.43 -3.43
N ALA A 178 10.32 -3.18 -4.65
CA ALA A 178 8.93 -3.21 -5.07
C ALA A 178 8.72 -4.19 -6.22
N ARG A 179 7.61 -4.93 -6.18
CA ARG A 179 7.11 -5.77 -7.26
C ARG A 179 5.71 -5.29 -7.61
N ALA A 180 5.46 -5.12 -8.89
CA ALA A 180 4.15 -4.72 -9.38
C ALA A 180 3.67 -5.65 -10.50
N LYS A 181 2.37 -5.94 -10.48
CA LYS A 181 1.68 -6.69 -11.52
C LYS A 181 0.31 -6.05 -11.75
N LEU A 182 -0.01 -5.80 -13.00
CA LEU A 182 -1.31 -5.29 -13.41
C LEU A 182 -1.79 -6.10 -14.61
N GLU A 183 -3.00 -6.65 -14.49
CA GLU A 183 -3.68 -7.36 -15.58
C GLU A 183 -5.06 -6.77 -15.80
N ARG A 184 -5.43 -6.64 -17.05
CA ARG A 184 -6.78 -6.23 -17.48
C ARG A 184 -7.30 -7.18 -18.54
N TYR A 185 -8.59 -7.40 -18.50
CA TYR A 185 -9.31 -8.29 -19.41
C TYR A 185 -10.37 -7.52 -20.18
N ALA A 186 -10.83 -8.07 -21.31
CA ALA A 186 -11.75 -7.34 -22.17
C ALA A 186 -13.12 -7.07 -21.50
N GLY A 187 -13.61 -8.03 -20.71
CA GLY A 187 -14.95 -7.90 -20.10
C GLY A 187 -16.02 -7.62 -21.16
N ASP A 188 -16.89 -6.67 -20.85
CA ASP A 188 -17.96 -6.21 -21.77
C ASP A 188 -17.49 -5.16 -22.78
N LEU A 189 -16.20 -4.79 -22.79
CA LEU A 189 -15.69 -3.73 -23.65
C LEU A 189 -15.98 -3.93 -25.13
N PRO A 190 -15.86 -5.16 -25.70
CA PRO A 190 -16.24 -5.41 -27.08
C PRO A 190 -17.72 -5.13 -27.38
N ASP A 191 -18.60 -5.53 -26.49
CA ASP A 191 -20.06 -5.31 -26.64
C ASP A 191 -20.42 -3.83 -26.49
N ILE A 192 -19.78 -3.13 -25.58
CA ILE A 192 -19.94 -1.68 -25.36
C ILE A 192 -19.48 -0.90 -26.61
N ILE A 193 -18.31 -1.25 -27.16
CA ILE A 193 -17.81 -0.66 -28.40
C ILE A 193 -18.80 -0.93 -29.52
N GLY A 194 -19.24 -2.18 -29.70
CA GLY A 194 -20.22 -2.56 -30.70
C GLY A 194 -21.52 -1.74 -30.63
N ALA A 195 -22.03 -1.52 -29.43
CA ALA A 195 -23.22 -0.72 -29.18
C ALA A 195 -23.03 0.78 -29.52
N GLN A 196 -21.80 1.30 -29.46
CA GLN A 196 -21.50 2.70 -29.78
C GLN A 196 -21.24 2.96 -31.26
N LEU A 197 -20.87 1.95 -32.05
CA LEU A 197 -20.53 2.10 -33.47
C LEU A 197 -21.60 2.81 -34.31
N PRO A 198 -22.90 2.48 -34.20
CA PRO A 198 -23.94 3.19 -34.98
C PRO A 198 -24.00 4.69 -34.69
N GLY A 199 -23.80 5.08 -33.43
CA GLY A 199 -23.75 6.48 -33.03
C GLY A 199 -22.52 7.21 -33.61
N MET A 200 -21.37 6.55 -33.68
CA MET A 200 -20.16 7.10 -34.30
C MET A 200 -20.30 7.31 -35.80
N VAL A 201 -20.96 6.37 -36.49
CA VAL A 201 -21.29 6.52 -37.93
C VAL A 201 -22.25 7.69 -38.14
N LYS A 202 -23.31 7.79 -37.35
CA LYS A 202 -24.26 8.91 -37.42
C LYS A 202 -23.58 10.27 -37.14
N ALA A 203 -22.61 10.29 -36.26
CA ALA A 203 -21.84 11.50 -35.94
C ALA A 203 -20.73 11.82 -36.97
N GLY A 204 -20.60 11.02 -38.04
CA GLY A 204 -19.58 11.19 -39.07
C GLY A 204 -18.13 10.91 -38.63
N LYS A 205 -17.96 10.27 -37.46
CA LYS A 205 -16.65 9.90 -36.93
C LYS A 205 -16.09 8.64 -37.60
N LEU A 206 -16.94 7.78 -38.09
CA LEU A 206 -16.63 6.52 -38.80
C LEU A 206 -17.44 6.39 -40.07
N SER A 207 -16.85 5.81 -41.11
CA SER A 207 -17.64 5.30 -42.24
C SER A 207 -18.33 3.97 -41.83
N PRO A 208 -19.42 3.59 -42.51
CA PRO A 208 -20.12 2.31 -42.28
C PRO A 208 -19.16 1.10 -42.42
N ALA A 209 -18.22 1.16 -43.38
CA ALA A 209 -17.22 0.11 -43.61
C ALA A 209 -16.24 0.00 -42.46
N GLN A 210 -15.75 1.13 -41.89
CA GLN A 210 -14.88 1.15 -40.74
C GLN A 210 -15.57 0.59 -39.50
N ALA A 211 -16.85 0.99 -39.28
CA ALA A 211 -17.63 0.48 -38.15
C ALA A 211 -17.87 -1.03 -38.28
N ALA A 212 -18.16 -1.56 -39.47
CA ALA A 212 -18.30 -2.98 -39.69
C ALA A 212 -16.98 -3.75 -39.41
N ALA A 213 -15.86 -3.21 -39.85
CA ALA A 213 -14.53 -3.82 -39.59
C ALA A 213 -14.20 -3.85 -38.09
N ILE A 214 -14.44 -2.75 -37.36
CA ILE A 214 -14.25 -2.68 -35.90
C ILE A 214 -15.18 -3.67 -35.19
N GLY A 215 -16.48 -3.72 -35.57
CA GLY A 215 -17.45 -4.64 -35.01
C GLY A 215 -17.07 -6.10 -35.20
N GLN A 216 -16.52 -6.46 -36.35
CA GLN A 216 -16.04 -7.81 -36.63
C GLN A 216 -14.84 -8.17 -35.77
N GLN A 217 -13.89 -7.24 -35.60
CA GLN A 217 -12.74 -7.47 -34.71
C GLN A 217 -13.15 -7.56 -33.24
N ALA A 218 -14.02 -6.69 -32.77
CA ALA A 218 -14.57 -6.71 -31.42
C ALA A 218 -15.32 -8.01 -31.13
N GLY A 219 -16.17 -8.49 -32.06
CA GLY A 219 -16.93 -9.73 -31.92
C GLY A 219 -16.08 -11.01 -31.81
N GLY A 220 -14.80 -10.93 -32.16
CA GLY A 220 -13.82 -12.03 -31.97
C GLY A 220 -13.11 -12.01 -30.62
N ILE A 221 -13.36 -11.03 -29.74
CA ILE A 221 -12.71 -10.87 -28.46
C ILE A 221 -13.63 -11.37 -27.36
N SER A 222 -13.21 -12.40 -26.60
CA SER A 222 -13.95 -12.91 -25.44
C SER A 222 -13.67 -12.09 -24.19
N ARG A 223 -14.57 -12.16 -23.19
CA ARG A 223 -14.43 -11.43 -21.92
C ARG A 223 -13.12 -11.70 -21.21
N ASP A 224 -12.61 -12.92 -21.26
CA ASP A 224 -11.39 -13.39 -20.64
C ASP A 224 -10.12 -13.09 -21.46
N THR A 225 -10.24 -12.39 -22.57
CA THR A 225 -9.08 -11.95 -23.36
C THR A 225 -8.26 -10.94 -22.56
N GLN A 226 -6.99 -11.24 -22.33
CA GLN A 226 -6.08 -10.34 -21.63
C GLN A 226 -5.69 -9.16 -22.52
N ILE A 227 -6.18 -7.97 -22.20
CA ILE A 227 -5.95 -6.76 -23.00
C ILE A 227 -4.75 -5.94 -22.52
N ALA A 228 -4.29 -6.17 -21.30
CA ALA A 228 -3.06 -5.60 -20.78
C ALA A 228 -2.48 -6.49 -19.69
N ARG A 229 -1.17 -6.65 -19.70
CA ARG A 229 -0.38 -7.23 -18.61
C ARG A 229 0.92 -6.45 -18.47
N LEU A 230 1.10 -5.87 -17.30
CA LEU A 230 2.33 -5.20 -16.87
C LEU A 230 2.91 -5.99 -15.71
N LYS A 231 4.22 -6.24 -15.73
CA LYS A 231 4.92 -6.91 -14.65
C LYS A 231 6.35 -6.39 -14.56
N GLY A 232 6.77 -6.03 -13.35
CA GLY A 232 8.14 -5.60 -13.09
C GLY A 232 8.48 -5.60 -11.62
N ASP A 233 9.76 -5.53 -11.34
CA ASP A 233 10.31 -5.34 -10.01
C ASP A 233 11.50 -4.39 -10.08
N GLU A 234 11.68 -3.58 -9.04
CA GLU A 234 12.74 -2.59 -8.99
C GLU A 234 12.99 -2.10 -7.55
N TRP A 235 14.16 -1.52 -7.33
CA TRP A 235 14.53 -0.83 -6.11
C TRP A 235 14.25 0.66 -6.21
N GLY A 236 13.75 1.23 -5.10
CA GLY A 236 13.69 2.67 -4.89
C GLY A 236 14.39 3.03 -3.58
N PHE A 237 14.80 4.28 -3.43
CA PHE A 237 15.55 4.74 -2.28
C PHE A 237 14.94 6.00 -1.70
N GLY A 238 15.02 6.11 -0.37
CA GLY A 238 14.54 7.25 0.36
C GLY A 238 15.24 7.39 1.70
N TRP A 239 14.72 8.28 2.52
CA TRP A 239 15.24 8.56 3.84
C TRP A 239 14.10 8.94 4.79
N ASN A 240 14.37 8.85 6.07
CA ASN A 240 13.46 9.29 7.10
C ASN A 240 14.23 10.01 8.21
N ALA A 241 13.54 10.87 8.92
CA ALA A 241 14.08 11.62 10.04
C ALA A 241 13.07 11.71 11.16
N GLY A 242 13.55 11.91 12.38
CA GLY A 242 12.68 12.08 13.52
C GLY A 242 13.29 12.97 14.59
N ILE A 243 12.41 13.59 15.36
CA ILE A 243 12.71 14.38 16.54
C ILE A 243 11.88 13.81 17.69
N LEU A 244 12.49 13.68 18.86
CA LEU A 244 11.80 13.34 20.09
C LEU A 244 12.07 14.43 21.11
N TYR A 245 11.00 14.97 21.68
CA TYR A 245 11.06 15.87 22.81
C TYR A 245 10.47 15.21 24.06
N GLU A 246 11.30 15.00 25.06
CA GLU A 246 10.92 14.45 26.36
C GLU A 246 10.82 15.60 27.36
N VAL A 247 9.60 15.98 27.77
CA VAL A 247 9.40 16.89 28.90
C VAL A 247 9.93 16.22 30.18
N ASP A 248 9.54 14.95 30.32
CA ASP A 248 10.02 13.97 31.29
C ASP A 248 9.76 12.56 30.76
N LYS A 249 10.02 11.50 31.56
CA LYS A 249 9.76 10.11 31.13
C LYS A 249 8.29 9.80 30.83
N ASN A 250 7.38 10.59 31.36
CA ASN A 250 5.94 10.35 31.28
C ASN A 250 5.26 11.19 30.19
N ASN A 251 5.95 12.22 29.68
CA ASN A 251 5.37 13.15 28.71
C ASN A 251 6.36 13.37 27.57
N ARG A 252 6.01 12.87 26.37
CA ARG A 252 6.87 12.89 25.19
C ARG A 252 6.09 13.29 23.97
N TYR A 253 6.79 13.94 23.04
CA TYR A 253 6.26 14.35 21.73
C TYR A 253 7.25 14.00 20.64
N GLY A 254 6.74 13.51 19.52
CA GLY A 254 7.53 13.13 18.36
C GLY A 254 7.09 13.86 17.11
N LEU A 255 8.04 14.18 16.25
CA LEU A 255 7.81 14.65 14.89
C LEU A 255 8.63 13.76 13.96
N THR A 256 7.98 13.21 12.93
CA THR A 256 8.63 12.33 11.97
C THR A 256 8.36 12.77 10.54
N TYR A 257 9.33 12.47 9.68
CA TYR A 257 9.25 12.66 8.24
C TYR A 257 9.78 11.42 7.53
N ARG A 258 9.07 10.97 6.51
CA ARG A 258 9.54 9.97 5.55
C ARG A 258 9.48 10.56 4.17
N SER A 259 10.57 10.44 3.41
CA SER A 259 10.67 10.98 2.07
C SER A 259 9.81 10.19 1.07
N GLU A 260 9.47 10.85 -0.04
CA GLU A 260 9.01 10.19 -1.25
C GLU A 260 10.03 9.14 -1.71
N VAL A 261 9.55 8.03 -2.24
CA VAL A 261 10.36 7.02 -2.91
C VAL A 261 9.84 6.85 -4.33
N LYS A 262 10.70 7.09 -5.32
CA LYS A 262 10.41 6.79 -6.73
C LYS A 262 10.89 5.40 -7.07
N VAL A 263 10.00 4.63 -7.67
CA VAL A 263 10.33 3.31 -8.20
C VAL A 263 10.13 3.37 -9.72
N ASP A 264 11.23 3.31 -10.45
CA ASP A 264 11.25 3.35 -11.92
C ASP A 264 11.31 1.93 -12.45
N PHE A 265 10.15 1.31 -12.63
CA PHE A 265 10.06 -0.05 -13.14
C PHE A 265 10.45 -0.11 -14.61
N ASP A 266 11.38 -1.00 -14.93
CA ASP A 266 11.61 -1.54 -16.27
C ASP A 266 11.12 -2.98 -16.28
N GLY A 267 10.09 -3.27 -17.07
CA GLY A 267 9.44 -4.56 -17.03
C GLY A 267 8.85 -4.99 -18.38
N ASP A 268 8.00 -5.97 -18.29
CA ASP A 268 7.34 -6.60 -19.43
C ASP A 268 5.91 -6.09 -19.60
N TYR A 269 5.56 -5.78 -20.84
CA TYR A 269 4.20 -5.49 -21.27
C TYR A 269 3.74 -6.48 -22.34
N LYS A 270 2.50 -6.94 -22.22
CA LYS A 270 1.85 -7.83 -23.18
C LYS A 270 0.36 -7.49 -23.30
N SER A 271 -0.17 -7.56 -24.52
CA SER A 271 -1.60 -7.46 -24.80
C SER A 271 -1.98 -8.43 -25.91
N SER A 272 -3.09 -9.15 -25.75
CA SER A 272 -3.64 -10.00 -26.80
C SER A 272 -4.41 -9.21 -27.86
N LEU A 273 -4.65 -7.90 -27.64
CA LEU A 273 -5.25 -7.04 -28.65
C LEU A 273 -4.35 -6.99 -29.90
N PRO A 274 -4.93 -7.07 -31.11
CA PRO A 274 -4.17 -6.92 -32.34
C PRO A 274 -3.48 -5.57 -32.43
N SER A 275 -2.24 -5.53 -32.86
CA SER A 275 -1.50 -4.28 -33.08
C SER A 275 -2.13 -3.38 -34.16
N SER A 276 -2.92 -3.96 -35.07
CA SER A 276 -3.70 -3.22 -36.07
C SER A 276 -4.76 -2.29 -35.48
N LEU A 277 -5.17 -2.51 -34.21
CA LEU A 277 -6.09 -1.62 -33.51
C LEU A 277 -5.41 -0.33 -32.98
N ASN A 278 -4.10 -0.29 -32.84
CA ASN A 278 -3.41 0.86 -32.25
C ASN A 278 -3.66 2.18 -33.00
N PRO A 279 -3.57 2.25 -34.36
CA PRO A 279 -3.87 3.49 -35.07
C PRO A 279 -5.32 3.93 -34.91
N ILE A 280 -6.26 2.98 -34.88
CA ILE A 280 -7.71 3.24 -34.72
C ILE A 280 -7.98 3.76 -33.30
N ASN A 281 -7.41 3.10 -32.29
CA ASN A 281 -7.49 3.51 -30.89
C ASN A 281 -6.99 4.95 -30.71
N SER A 282 -5.84 5.27 -31.30
CA SER A 282 -5.26 6.61 -31.25
C SER A 282 -6.12 7.67 -31.95
N ALA A 283 -6.64 7.35 -33.12
CA ALA A 283 -7.44 8.27 -33.94
C ALA A 283 -8.82 8.57 -33.32
N LEU A 284 -9.42 7.59 -32.66
CA LEU A 284 -10.76 7.69 -32.09
C LEU A 284 -10.78 7.96 -30.59
N GLY A 285 -9.62 7.91 -29.92
CA GLY A 285 -9.52 8.11 -28.48
C GLY A 285 -10.31 7.06 -27.69
N LEU A 286 -10.25 5.79 -28.10
CA LEU A 286 -11.03 4.70 -27.46
C LEU A 286 -10.53 4.32 -26.07
N GLY A 287 -9.32 4.78 -25.69
CA GLY A 287 -8.72 4.50 -24.37
C GLY A 287 -8.31 3.02 -24.18
N LEU A 288 -8.18 2.26 -25.26
CA LEU A 288 -7.72 0.87 -25.18
C LEU A 288 -6.23 0.80 -24.86
N PRO A 289 -5.78 -0.23 -24.11
CA PRO A 289 -4.37 -0.53 -23.98
C PRO A 289 -3.72 -0.82 -25.35
N TYR A 290 -2.41 -0.59 -25.43
CA TYR A 290 -1.65 -0.83 -26.66
C TYR A 290 -1.65 -2.32 -27.02
N GLY A 291 -2.10 -2.66 -28.23
CA GLY A 291 -2.14 -4.04 -28.73
C GLY A 291 -0.76 -4.52 -29.20
N THR A 292 -0.34 -5.69 -28.72
CA THR A 292 0.93 -6.33 -29.13
C THR A 292 0.72 -7.63 -29.91
N GLY A 293 -0.54 -8.01 -30.14
CA GLY A 293 -0.87 -9.29 -30.80
C GLY A 293 -0.37 -10.50 -30.02
N GLY A 294 -0.26 -10.40 -28.70
CA GLY A 294 0.23 -11.46 -27.83
C GLY A 294 1.75 -11.49 -27.62
N SER A 295 2.51 -10.59 -28.27
CA SER A 295 3.95 -10.48 -28.07
C SER A 295 4.27 -9.71 -26.79
N THR A 296 5.37 -10.10 -26.12
CA THR A 296 5.91 -9.36 -24.96
C THR A 296 6.90 -8.31 -25.45
N ILE A 297 6.77 -7.10 -24.97
CA ILE A 297 7.66 -5.97 -25.26
C ILE A 297 8.11 -5.31 -23.94
N GLY A 298 9.20 -4.55 -23.98
CA GLY A 298 9.66 -3.77 -22.84
C GLY A 298 8.77 -2.57 -22.57
N GLY A 299 8.48 -2.33 -21.30
CA GLY A 299 7.71 -1.19 -20.82
C GLY A 299 8.33 -0.58 -19.56
N SER A 300 8.18 0.73 -19.41
CA SER A 300 8.66 1.48 -18.25
C SER A 300 7.48 2.19 -17.57
N LEU A 301 7.48 2.17 -16.23
CA LEU A 301 6.48 2.85 -15.41
C LEU A 301 7.15 3.40 -14.15
N THR A 302 6.90 4.67 -13.83
CA THR A 302 7.32 5.27 -12.57
C THR A 302 6.18 5.26 -11.57
N LEU A 303 6.43 4.70 -10.38
CA LEU A 303 5.52 4.73 -9.23
C LEU A 303 6.10 5.63 -8.16
N ASN A 304 5.35 6.66 -7.78
CA ASN A 304 5.70 7.56 -6.69
C ASN A 304 5.03 7.09 -5.40
N LEU A 305 5.84 6.62 -4.45
CA LEU A 305 5.41 6.31 -3.08
C LEU A 305 5.53 7.59 -2.26
N PRO A 306 4.42 8.15 -1.73
CA PRO A 306 4.39 9.51 -1.22
C PRO A 306 5.17 9.73 0.07
N GLU A 307 5.59 10.95 0.30
CA GLU A 307 6.16 11.37 1.58
C GLU A 307 5.08 11.46 2.67
N MET A 308 5.52 11.37 3.92
CA MET A 308 4.64 11.43 5.08
C MET A 308 5.27 12.22 6.22
N TRP A 309 4.42 13.04 6.88
CA TRP A 309 4.70 13.72 8.14
C TRP A 309 3.82 13.15 9.24
N GLU A 310 4.34 13.03 10.47
CA GLU A 310 3.54 12.63 11.63
C GLU A 310 3.96 13.37 12.88
N ILE A 311 2.97 13.85 13.63
CA ILE A 311 3.13 14.39 14.98
C ILE A 311 2.50 13.38 15.94
N SER A 312 3.21 13.04 17.00
CA SER A 312 2.77 12.09 18.01
C SER A 312 2.94 12.64 19.42
N GLY A 313 2.07 12.23 20.31
CA GLY A 313 2.16 12.52 21.73
C GLY A 313 1.89 11.29 22.59
N TYR A 314 2.56 11.22 23.73
CA TYR A 314 2.39 10.23 24.78
C TYR A 314 2.41 10.93 26.13
N ASN A 315 1.35 10.73 26.92
CA ASN A 315 1.23 11.29 28.26
C ASN A 315 0.75 10.23 29.25
N ARG A 316 1.52 9.99 30.28
CA ARG A 316 1.14 9.14 31.40
C ARG A 316 0.33 9.96 32.40
N VAL A 317 -0.99 9.86 32.29
CA VAL A 317 -1.94 10.71 33.04
C VAL A 317 -2.25 10.21 34.44
N ALA A 318 -1.93 8.95 34.72
CA ALA A 318 -2.10 8.32 36.03
C ALA A 318 -1.01 7.22 36.20
N PRO A 319 -0.81 6.65 37.42
CA PRO A 319 0.23 5.66 37.66
C PRO A 319 0.19 4.44 36.75
N LYS A 320 -1.02 4.06 36.31
CA LYS A 320 -1.22 2.88 35.44
C LYS A 320 -1.82 3.22 34.07
N TRP A 321 -2.01 4.49 33.74
CA TRP A 321 -2.69 4.91 32.51
C TRP A 321 -1.87 5.91 31.71
N ALA A 322 -1.76 5.65 30.42
CA ALA A 322 -1.24 6.58 29.45
C ALA A 322 -2.27 6.84 28.34
N VAL A 323 -2.24 8.05 27.80
CA VAL A 323 -2.99 8.47 26.62
C VAL A 323 -1.99 8.80 25.53
N HIS A 324 -2.27 8.41 24.32
CA HIS A 324 -1.41 8.65 23.15
C HIS A 324 -2.25 8.99 21.92
N TYR A 325 -1.68 9.80 21.08
CA TYR A 325 -2.37 10.36 19.91
C TYR A 325 -1.39 10.70 18.81
N SER A 326 -1.87 10.73 17.59
CA SER A 326 -1.09 11.12 16.42
C SER A 326 -1.95 11.74 15.33
N LEU A 327 -1.30 12.60 14.54
CA LEU A 327 -1.79 13.14 13.30
C LEU A 327 -0.74 12.89 12.22
N ALA A 328 -1.09 12.12 11.21
CA ALA A 328 -0.24 11.86 10.05
C ALA A 328 -0.80 12.57 8.82
N TYR A 329 0.08 13.13 8.02
CA TYR A 329 -0.22 13.76 6.75
C TYR A 329 0.61 13.09 5.65
N THR A 330 -0.05 12.62 4.60
CA THR A 330 0.58 11.94 3.48
C THR A 330 0.34 12.72 2.20
N SER A 331 1.43 13.05 1.49
CA SER A 331 1.42 13.83 0.25
C SER A 331 1.02 12.96 -0.95
N TRP A 332 -0.18 12.39 -0.93
CA TRP A 332 -0.69 11.53 -1.99
C TRP A 332 -0.85 12.25 -3.33
N SER A 333 -0.84 13.58 -3.35
CA SER A 333 -0.78 14.36 -4.60
C SER A 333 0.47 14.09 -5.43
N GLN A 334 1.47 13.43 -4.89
CA GLN A 334 2.63 12.91 -5.64
C GLN A 334 2.28 11.70 -6.53
N PHE A 335 1.15 11.04 -6.29
CA PHE A 335 0.64 9.94 -7.10
C PHE A 335 -0.53 10.40 -7.97
N GLN A 336 -0.23 10.80 -9.21
CA GLN A 336 -1.22 11.40 -10.11
C GLN A 336 -1.69 10.46 -11.21
N GLU A 337 -0.83 9.54 -11.66
CA GLU A 337 -1.12 8.68 -12.80
C GLU A 337 -0.38 7.34 -12.71
N LEU A 338 -0.95 6.33 -13.34
CA LEU A 338 -0.26 5.12 -13.75
C LEU A 338 -0.08 5.17 -15.26
N LYS A 339 1.15 5.39 -15.71
CA LYS A 339 1.48 5.50 -17.13
C LYS A 339 2.64 4.59 -17.47
N ALA A 340 2.38 3.59 -18.28
CA ALA A 340 3.40 2.74 -18.85
C ALA A 340 3.70 3.19 -20.27
N THR A 341 4.97 3.30 -20.59
CA THR A 341 5.48 3.67 -21.92
C THR A 341 6.39 2.57 -22.47
N LYS A 342 6.39 2.42 -23.79
CA LYS A 342 7.27 1.48 -24.47
C LYS A 342 8.72 1.94 -24.34
N THR A 343 9.60 1.05 -23.91
CA THR A 343 11.02 1.35 -23.69
C THR A 343 11.72 1.86 -24.95
N SER A 344 11.36 1.31 -26.12
CA SER A 344 11.91 1.72 -27.41
C SER A 344 10.87 2.53 -28.21
N GLY A 345 10.82 3.86 -28.01
CA GLY A 345 9.95 4.71 -28.84
C GLY A 345 8.99 5.60 -28.05
N GLY A 346 8.72 5.30 -26.77
CA GLY A 346 7.96 6.17 -25.88
C GLY A 346 6.44 6.19 -26.06
N GLU A 347 5.88 5.27 -26.90
CA GLU A 347 4.43 5.15 -27.06
C GLU A 347 3.78 4.73 -25.76
N THR A 348 2.62 5.28 -25.45
CA THR A 348 1.82 4.92 -24.27
C THR A 348 1.25 3.51 -24.44
N LEU A 349 1.60 2.61 -23.52
CA LEU A 349 1.12 1.24 -23.46
C LEU A 349 -0.16 1.11 -22.64
N PHE A 350 -0.18 1.81 -21.51
CA PHE A 350 -1.29 1.83 -20.57
C PHE A 350 -1.31 3.20 -19.87
N TYR A 351 -2.50 3.73 -19.63
CA TYR A 351 -2.68 4.98 -18.91
C TYR A 351 -3.91 4.92 -18.00
N LYS A 352 -3.76 5.42 -16.80
CA LYS A 352 -4.84 5.66 -15.86
C LYS A 352 -4.57 6.94 -15.08
N ASP A 353 -5.53 7.86 -15.10
CA ASP A 353 -5.54 9.04 -14.24
C ASP A 353 -5.97 8.63 -12.84
N GLU A 354 -5.11 8.83 -11.86
CA GLU A 354 -5.38 8.52 -10.46
C GLU A 354 -5.76 9.78 -9.67
N GLY A 355 -5.11 10.89 -9.92
CA GLY A 355 -5.48 12.21 -9.40
C GLY A 355 -5.62 12.28 -7.88
N PHE A 356 -4.80 11.54 -7.13
CA PHE A 356 -4.89 11.48 -5.68
C PHE A 356 -4.64 12.85 -5.05
N LYS A 357 -5.34 13.15 -3.97
CA LYS A 357 -5.17 14.33 -3.12
C LYS A 357 -4.44 13.95 -1.83
N ASP A 358 -3.79 14.92 -1.21
CA ASP A 358 -3.20 14.73 0.11
C ASP A 358 -4.25 14.31 1.13
N SER A 359 -3.85 13.45 2.06
CA SER A 359 -4.73 12.89 3.07
C SER A 359 -4.11 12.91 4.46
N TYR A 360 -4.94 12.75 5.46
CA TYR A 360 -4.54 12.72 6.87
C TYR A 360 -5.09 11.50 7.58
N ARG A 361 -4.45 11.16 8.69
CA ARG A 361 -4.89 10.13 9.63
C ARG A 361 -4.80 10.67 11.05
N ILE A 362 -5.88 10.54 11.79
CA ILE A 362 -5.95 10.89 13.21
C ILE A 362 -6.13 9.61 14.02
N ALA A 363 -5.35 9.45 15.08
CA ALA A 363 -5.45 8.31 15.98
C ALA A 363 -5.39 8.75 17.43
N LEU A 364 -6.16 8.08 18.27
CA LEU A 364 -6.24 8.27 19.72
C LEU A 364 -6.28 6.90 20.39
N GLY A 365 -5.50 6.72 21.44
CA GLY A 365 -5.45 5.46 22.17
C GLY A 365 -5.07 5.63 23.63
N THR A 366 -5.17 4.53 24.36
CA THR A 366 -4.78 4.44 25.75
C THR A 366 -4.08 3.12 26.04
N THR A 367 -3.16 3.16 27.00
CA THR A 367 -2.45 2.00 27.53
C THR A 367 -2.72 1.88 29.03
N TYR A 368 -3.08 0.68 29.47
CA TYR A 368 -3.25 0.32 30.87
C TYR A 368 -2.13 -0.63 31.30
N TYR A 369 -1.27 -0.16 32.19
CA TYR A 369 -0.18 -0.93 32.80
C TYR A 369 -0.74 -1.65 34.03
N HIS A 370 -1.21 -2.88 33.83
CA HIS A 370 -1.90 -3.65 34.87
C HIS A 370 -0.93 -4.07 36.00
N ASP A 371 0.13 -4.78 35.60
CA ASP A 371 1.18 -5.26 36.50
C ASP A 371 2.51 -5.46 35.74
N ASP A 372 3.48 -6.14 36.33
CA ASP A 372 4.78 -6.39 35.71
C ASP A 372 4.72 -7.32 34.48
N ASN A 373 3.64 -8.10 34.35
CA ASN A 373 3.45 -9.08 33.27
C ASN A 373 2.49 -8.58 32.20
N TRP A 374 1.40 -7.88 32.56
CA TRP A 374 0.32 -7.54 31.68
C TRP A 374 0.22 -6.05 31.38
N THR A 375 0.14 -5.74 30.10
CA THR A 375 -0.18 -4.40 29.58
C THR A 375 -1.33 -4.54 28.58
N PHE A 376 -2.33 -3.67 28.65
CA PHE A 376 -3.48 -3.66 27.76
C PHE A 376 -3.54 -2.34 27.00
N ARG A 377 -4.00 -2.41 25.75
CA ARG A 377 -4.11 -1.26 24.85
C ARG A 377 -5.44 -1.26 24.14
N THR A 378 -5.92 -0.07 23.82
CA THR A 378 -7.03 0.14 22.90
C THR A 378 -6.81 1.45 22.14
N GLY A 379 -7.44 1.57 21.00
CA GLY A 379 -7.32 2.77 20.18
C GLY A 379 -8.40 2.86 19.11
N ILE A 380 -8.58 4.07 18.62
CA ILE A 380 -9.42 4.41 17.49
C ILE A 380 -8.64 5.27 16.52
N ALA A 381 -8.93 5.16 15.24
CA ALA A 381 -8.34 6.01 14.22
C ALA A 381 -9.30 6.26 13.07
N PHE A 382 -9.08 7.37 12.40
CA PHE A 382 -9.76 7.75 11.17
C PHE A 382 -8.74 8.02 10.08
N ASP A 383 -8.92 7.36 8.93
CA ASP A 383 -8.16 7.59 7.69
C ASP A 383 -9.02 8.35 6.68
N ASP A 384 -8.57 9.53 6.27
CA ASP A 384 -9.13 10.26 5.14
C ASP A 384 -8.66 9.64 3.81
N SER A 385 -9.59 9.34 2.92
CA SER A 385 -9.26 8.78 1.61
C SER A 385 -8.58 9.80 0.71
N PRO A 386 -7.43 9.47 0.09
CA PRO A 386 -6.78 10.35 -0.88
C PRO A 386 -7.47 10.37 -2.24
N VAL A 387 -8.46 9.50 -2.49
CA VAL A 387 -9.05 9.34 -3.82
C VAL A 387 -10.24 10.28 -3.99
N PRO A 388 -10.20 11.26 -4.92
CA PRO A 388 -11.37 12.08 -5.26
C PRO A 388 -12.49 11.21 -5.84
N VAL A 389 -13.73 11.62 -5.65
CA VAL A 389 -14.91 10.89 -6.15
C VAL A 389 -14.82 10.62 -7.66
N SER A 390 -14.32 11.61 -8.42
CA SER A 390 -14.14 11.50 -9.88
C SER A 390 -13.10 10.48 -10.34
N ASN A 391 -12.18 10.10 -9.44
CA ASN A 391 -11.05 9.21 -9.75
C ASN A 391 -11.15 7.86 -9.04
N ARG A 392 -12.26 7.58 -8.37
CA ARG A 392 -12.48 6.29 -7.72
C ARG A 392 -12.50 5.15 -8.73
N SER A 393 -11.92 4.03 -8.32
CA SER A 393 -11.77 2.87 -9.18
C SER A 393 -11.97 1.57 -8.40
N ILE A 394 -12.32 0.52 -9.11
CA ILE A 394 -12.43 -0.83 -8.55
C ILE A 394 -11.06 -1.50 -8.39
N SER A 395 -10.04 -1.03 -9.09
CA SER A 395 -8.67 -1.56 -9.02
C SER A 395 -7.90 -1.10 -7.79
N ILE A 396 -8.21 0.10 -7.28
CA ILE A 396 -7.70 0.66 -6.02
C ILE A 396 -8.92 1.15 -5.24
N PRO A 397 -9.73 0.23 -4.70
CA PRO A 397 -10.94 0.60 -3.96
C PRO A 397 -10.55 1.25 -2.65
N ASP A 398 -10.84 2.53 -2.51
CA ASP A 398 -10.48 3.31 -1.35
C ASP A 398 -11.64 4.20 -0.90
N GLN A 399 -11.76 4.35 0.41
CA GLN A 399 -12.77 5.15 1.09
C GLN A 399 -12.27 5.59 2.46
N ASP A 400 -12.94 6.57 3.07
CA ASP A 400 -12.69 6.91 4.45
C ASP A 400 -12.91 5.70 5.36
N ARG A 401 -12.03 5.53 6.34
CA ARG A 401 -12.04 4.35 7.22
C ARG A 401 -11.96 4.72 8.68
N LEU A 402 -12.68 3.95 9.47
CA LEU A 402 -12.61 3.97 10.92
C LEU A 402 -11.95 2.70 11.43
N TRP A 403 -10.99 2.85 12.35
CA TRP A 403 -10.31 1.77 13.04
C TRP A 403 -10.78 1.68 14.48
N LEU A 404 -10.98 0.44 14.95
CA LEU A 404 -11.18 0.11 16.35
C LEU A 404 -10.22 -1.01 16.72
N SER A 405 -9.39 -0.79 17.74
CA SER A 405 -8.28 -1.70 18.06
C SER A 405 -8.24 -2.05 19.54
N ALA A 406 -7.74 -3.24 19.82
CA ALA A 406 -7.40 -3.71 21.16
C ALA A 406 -6.16 -4.58 21.10
N GLY A 407 -5.38 -4.61 22.17
CA GLY A 407 -4.17 -5.41 22.23
C GLY A 407 -3.65 -5.61 23.64
N THR A 408 -2.69 -6.50 23.77
CA THR A 408 -2.04 -6.83 25.03
C THR A 408 -0.59 -7.19 24.82
N THR A 409 0.22 -6.92 25.84
CA THR A 409 1.58 -7.47 25.99
C THR A 409 1.62 -8.35 27.20
N TYR A 410 2.19 -9.54 27.06
CA TYR A 410 2.57 -10.40 28.17
C TYR A 410 4.08 -10.49 28.27
N ALA A 411 4.62 -10.02 29.38
CA ALA A 411 6.05 -10.12 29.70
C ALA A 411 6.29 -11.43 30.47
N PHE A 412 7.04 -12.35 29.89
CA PHE A 412 7.47 -13.57 30.56
C PHE A 412 8.45 -13.27 31.69
N ASN A 413 9.29 -12.30 31.45
CA ASN A 413 10.27 -11.73 32.37
C ASN A 413 10.67 -10.32 31.87
N LYS A 414 11.68 -9.72 32.44
CA LYS A 414 12.15 -8.37 32.02
C LYS A 414 12.84 -8.32 30.66
N ASP A 415 13.16 -9.47 30.07
CA ASP A 415 13.90 -9.57 28.80
C ASP A 415 13.00 -10.00 27.63
N ALA A 416 12.00 -10.83 27.88
CA ALA A 416 11.17 -11.44 26.86
C ALA A 416 9.69 -11.11 27.02
N SER A 417 9.02 -10.73 25.93
CA SER A 417 7.59 -10.47 25.89
C SER A 417 6.97 -10.85 24.55
N VAL A 418 5.65 -10.98 24.54
CA VAL A 418 4.83 -11.18 23.34
C VAL A 418 3.76 -10.11 23.30
N ASP A 419 3.58 -9.51 22.13
CA ASP A 419 2.48 -8.61 21.81
C ASP A 419 1.44 -9.33 20.97
N VAL A 420 0.17 -9.10 21.26
CA VAL A 420 -0.96 -9.50 20.43
C VAL A 420 -1.85 -8.29 20.21
N GLY A 421 -2.24 -8.05 18.98
CA GLY A 421 -3.13 -6.96 18.61
C GLY A 421 -4.23 -7.43 17.67
N VAL A 422 -5.38 -6.78 17.74
CA VAL A 422 -6.50 -6.96 16.82
C VAL A 422 -7.08 -5.59 16.47
N SER A 423 -7.42 -5.42 15.20
CA SER A 423 -8.12 -4.23 14.70
C SER A 423 -9.28 -4.63 13.81
N TYR A 424 -10.38 -3.89 13.94
CA TYR A 424 -11.47 -3.87 12.98
C TYR A 424 -11.46 -2.57 12.21
N MET A 425 -11.49 -2.65 10.89
CA MET A 425 -11.57 -1.50 10.00
C MET A 425 -12.92 -1.51 9.28
N HIS A 426 -13.59 -0.38 9.31
CA HIS A 426 -14.83 -0.15 8.59
C HIS A 426 -14.68 1.00 7.61
N GLY A 427 -14.85 0.70 6.32
CA GLY A 427 -14.87 1.68 5.25
C GLY A 427 -16.29 2.15 4.94
N GLN A 428 -16.42 3.41 4.56
CA GLN A 428 -17.70 3.94 4.11
C GLN A 428 -18.12 3.33 2.76
N HIS A 429 -19.42 3.23 2.54
CA HIS A 429 -19.95 2.93 1.22
C HIS A 429 -19.69 4.09 0.27
N VAL A 430 -19.23 3.79 -0.94
CA VAL A 430 -19.00 4.79 -1.97
C VAL A 430 -19.62 4.37 -3.29
N GLU A 431 -20.30 5.31 -3.95
CA GLU A 431 -20.84 5.16 -5.30
C GLU A 431 -20.03 6.02 -6.26
N PHE A 432 -19.69 5.48 -7.42
CA PHE A 432 -18.88 6.19 -8.41
C PHE A 432 -19.10 5.61 -9.81
N THR A 433 -18.67 6.37 -10.81
CA THR A 433 -18.63 5.94 -12.20
C THR A 433 -17.17 5.79 -12.63
N GLU A 434 -16.84 4.66 -13.24
CA GLU A 434 -15.54 4.40 -13.84
C GLU A 434 -15.74 3.92 -15.28
N GLY A 435 -15.32 4.75 -16.25
CA GLY A 435 -15.55 4.47 -17.65
C GLY A 435 -17.04 4.24 -17.95
N PRO A 436 -17.40 3.14 -18.64
CA PRO A 436 -18.80 2.83 -18.98
C PRO A 436 -19.55 2.06 -17.87
N TYR A 437 -19.08 2.13 -16.61
CA TYR A 437 -19.66 1.40 -15.49
C TYR A 437 -20.04 2.33 -14.35
N THR A 438 -21.10 1.96 -13.62
CA THR A 438 -21.44 2.57 -12.34
C THR A 438 -21.29 1.51 -11.26
N PHE A 439 -20.57 1.86 -10.19
CA PHE A 439 -20.23 0.96 -9.09
C PHE A 439 -20.64 1.51 -7.75
N LYS A 440 -20.89 0.57 -6.83
CA LYS A 440 -20.89 0.77 -5.40
C LYS A 440 -19.84 -0.15 -4.80
N SER A 441 -18.92 0.42 -4.02
CA SER A 441 -17.88 -0.32 -3.29
C SER A 441 -18.09 -0.21 -1.79
N GLU A 442 -17.86 -1.30 -1.09
CA GLU A 442 -17.84 -1.37 0.36
C GLU A 442 -16.71 -2.27 0.81
N GLY A 443 -16.09 -1.94 1.94
CA GLY A 443 -14.98 -2.69 2.46
C GLY A 443 -14.87 -2.62 3.97
N LYS A 444 -14.53 -3.75 4.57
CA LYS A 444 -14.16 -3.90 5.97
C LYS A 444 -13.02 -4.89 6.07
N ALA A 445 -12.28 -4.86 7.17
CA ALA A 445 -11.18 -5.79 7.40
C ALA A 445 -11.00 -6.09 8.87
N TRP A 446 -10.56 -7.31 9.17
CA TRP A 446 -9.99 -7.69 10.45
C TRP A 446 -8.49 -7.86 10.31
N LEU A 447 -7.73 -7.34 11.27
CA LEU A 447 -6.28 -7.49 11.35
C LEU A 447 -5.92 -8.14 12.67
N TYR A 448 -5.04 -9.14 12.60
CA TYR A 448 -4.55 -9.89 13.75
C TYR A 448 -3.04 -9.91 13.73
N GLY A 449 -2.41 -9.48 14.81
CA GLY A 449 -0.96 -9.41 14.88
C GLY A 449 -0.39 -10.11 16.11
N ALA A 450 0.81 -10.65 15.96
CA ALA A 450 1.61 -11.16 17.05
C ALA A 450 3.08 -10.82 16.80
N ASN A 451 3.75 -10.30 17.83
CA ASN A 451 5.18 -10.01 17.85
C ASN A 451 5.85 -10.62 19.07
N PHE A 452 7.07 -11.07 18.89
CA PHE A 452 7.96 -11.44 19.97
C PHE A 452 9.03 -10.37 20.15
N ASN A 453 9.30 -9.97 21.39
CA ASN A 453 10.28 -8.97 21.75
C ASN A 453 11.32 -9.58 22.69
N TYR A 454 12.58 -9.22 22.48
CA TYR A 454 13.68 -9.66 23.35
C TYR A 454 14.69 -8.54 23.56
N ARG A 455 15.10 -8.36 24.81
CA ARG A 455 16.16 -7.44 25.24
C ARG A 455 17.40 -8.26 25.62
N PHE A 456 18.51 -7.99 24.95
CA PHE A 456 19.78 -8.69 25.16
C PHE A 456 20.56 -8.16 26.36
#